data_261a4a7375cdc6a23171c519b8c4bbb8
#
_entry.id   261a4a7375cdc6a23171c519b8c4bbb8
#
_cell.length_a   1.000
_cell.length_b   1.000
_cell.length_c   1.000
_cell.angle_alpha   90.00
_cell.angle_beta   90.00
_cell.angle_gamma   90.00
#
_symmetry.space_group_name_H-M   'P 1'
#
loop_
_entity.id
_entity.type
_entity.pdbx_description
1 polymer ?
#
loop_
_entity_poly.entity_id
_entity_poly.type
_entity_poly.pdbx_seq_one_letter_code
_entity_poly.pdbx_strand_id
1 'polypeptide(L)'
;DQVVFQFAQISNKCVIMGNPIGNEKYYRPAWEAFLKNLSDWNLQALFYEADERVTLMLHDYGFDFMKFGENAMVDLTTFSVDGKHGKKFRKPTNRVEKAGFQFKLLDPPFSETQMQEMKAVSDIWLNGRKEKGFSLGFFDEAYLQQAPIAIVESKEGEIVAFANIMPTQNKRVATIDLMRY
;
A
#
# COMPACT_ATOMS: atom_id res chain seq x y z
N ASP A 1 -14.92 3.93 -20.14
CA ASP A 1 -14.13 2.85 -19.55
C ASP A 1 -14.80 2.38 -18.28
N GLN A 2 -15.07 1.07 -18.20
CA GLN A 2 -15.85 0.50 -17.09
C GLN A 2 -14.98 -0.29 -16.12
N VAL A 3 -13.80 -0.72 -16.58
CA VAL A 3 -12.82 -1.51 -15.83
C VAL A 3 -11.42 -1.07 -16.19
N VAL A 4 -10.56 -0.96 -15.19
CA VAL A 4 -9.14 -0.62 -15.30
C VAL A 4 -8.31 -1.75 -14.73
N PHE A 5 -7.19 -2.07 -15.38
CA PHE A 5 -6.17 -2.98 -14.88
C PHE A 5 -4.89 -2.21 -14.61
N GLN A 6 -4.32 -2.43 -13.43
CA GLN A 6 -2.99 -1.93 -13.11
C GLN A 6 -1.97 -3.01 -13.44
N PHE A 7 -0.99 -2.69 -14.28
CA PHE A 7 0.04 -3.67 -14.64
C PHE A 7 1.39 -3.01 -14.94
N ALA A 8 2.42 -3.83 -14.91
CA ALA A 8 3.74 -3.49 -15.41
C ALA A 8 4.20 -4.56 -16.40
N GLN A 9 4.94 -4.13 -17.44
CA GLN A 9 5.54 -5.05 -18.38
C GLN A 9 7.02 -5.22 -18.09
N ILE A 10 7.46 -6.49 -18.00
CA ILE A 10 8.87 -6.86 -17.81
C ILE A 10 9.20 -7.94 -18.84
N SER A 11 10.01 -7.60 -19.83
CA SER A 11 10.32 -8.49 -20.95
C SER A 11 9.03 -8.93 -21.68
N ASN A 12 8.76 -10.22 -21.80
CA ASN A 12 7.55 -10.79 -22.40
C ASN A 12 6.45 -11.09 -21.36
N LYS A 13 6.52 -10.53 -20.17
CA LYS A 13 5.53 -10.75 -19.12
C LYS A 13 4.78 -9.45 -18.81
N CYS A 14 3.47 -9.57 -18.67
CA CYS A 14 2.61 -8.54 -18.12
C CYS A 14 2.21 -8.96 -16.71
N VAL A 15 2.71 -8.25 -15.70
CA VAL A 15 2.39 -8.49 -14.29
C VAL A 15 1.23 -7.58 -13.92
N ILE A 16 0.07 -8.16 -13.68
CA ILE A 16 -1.17 -7.48 -13.31
C ILE A 16 -1.26 -7.46 -11.79
N MET A 17 -1.50 -6.29 -11.22
CA MET A 17 -1.56 -6.12 -9.77
C MET A 17 -2.99 -6.06 -9.26
N GLY A 18 -3.29 -6.92 -8.31
CA GLY A 18 -4.57 -6.94 -7.61
C GLY A 18 -5.75 -7.31 -8.50
N ASN A 19 -6.91 -6.85 -8.06
CA ASN A 19 -8.16 -7.05 -8.77
C ASN A 19 -8.39 -5.97 -9.83
N PRO A 20 -9.26 -6.24 -10.82
CA PRO A 20 -9.77 -5.19 -11.69
C PRO A 20 -10.45 -4.08 -10.85
N ILE A 21 -10.31 -2.85 -11.29
CA ILE A 21 -10.95 -1.69 -10.65
C ILE A 21 -12.10 -1.24 -11.53
N GLY A 22 -13.32 -1.21 -10.98
CA GLY A 22 -14.50 -0.79 -11.71
C GLY A 22 -15.75 -1.59 -11.37
N ASN A 23 -16.72 -1.62 -12.29
CA ASN A 23 -17.98 -2.31 -12.08
C ASN A 23 -17.84 -3.80 -12.40
N GLU A 24 -18.06 -4.63 -11.39
CA GLU A 24 -17.88 -6.09 -11.42
C GLU A 24 -18.65 -6.80 -12.56
N LYS A 25 -19.81 -6.28 -12.94
CA LYS A 25 -20.58 -6.86 -14.06
C LYS A 25 -19.81 -6.86 -15.39
N TYR A 26 -18.78 -6.02 -15.50
CA TYR A 26 -17.93 -5.92 -16.70
C TYR A 26 -16.57 -6.63 -16.53
N TYR A 27 -16.29 -7.27 -15.39
CA TYR A 27 -15.00 -7.93 -15.18
C TYR A 27 -14.73 -9.01 -16.20
N ARG A 28 -15.66 -9.94 -16.40
CA ARG A 28 -15.46 -11.05 -17.36
C ARG A 28 -15.18 -10.56 -18.79
N PRO A 29 -16.01 -9.73 -19.44
CA PRO A 29 -15.70 -9.23 -20.76
C PRO A 29 -14.44 -8.37 -20.83
N ALA A 30 -14.11 -7.62 -19.77
CA ALA A 30 -12.87 -6.86 -19.70
C ALA A 30 -11.64 -7.78 -19.63
N TRP A 31 -11.72 -8.87 -18.85
CA TRP A 31 -10.67 -9.89 -18.80
C TRP A 31 -10.44 -10.53 -20.16
N GLU A 32 -11.50 -10.97 -20.83
CA GLU A 32 -11.42 -11.60 -22.14
C GLU A 32 -10.74 -10.68 -23.15
N ALA A 33 -11.14 -9.41 -23.19
CA ALA A 33 -10.53 -8.42 -24.06
C ALA A 33 -9.05 -8.18 -23.70
N PHE A 34 -8.73 -8.08 -22.41
CA PHE A 34 -7.37 -7.83 -21.94
C PHE A 34 -6.44 -9.01 -22.23
N LEU A 35 -6.85 -10.24 -21.91
CA LEU A 35 -6.08 -11.45 -22.18
C LEU A 35 -5.85 -11.65 -23.69
N LYS A 36 -6.88 -11.33 -24.50
CA LYS A 36 -6.73 -11.34 -25.96
C LYS A 36 -5.65 -10.35 -26.41
N ASN A 37 -5.68 -9.12 -25.93
CA ASN A 37 -4.65 -8.13 -26.26
C ASN A 37 -3.25 -8.58 -25.84
N LEU A 38 -3.10 -9.19 -24.66
CA LEU A 38 -1.81 -9.72 -24.21
C LEU A 38 -1.31 -10.83 -25.15
N SER A 39 -2.22 -11.70 -25.59
CA SER A 39 -1.89 -12.74 -26.56
C SER A 39 -1.46 -12.14 -27.91
N ASP A 40 -2.19 -11.15 -28.41
CA ASP A 40 -1.88 -10.46 -29.68
C ASP A 40 -0.50 -9.76 -29.61
N TRP A 41 -0.09 -9.30 -28.41
CA TRP A 41 1.23 -8.71 -28.15
C TRP A 41 2.31 -9.71 -27.74
N ASN A 42 2.01 -11.01 -27.77
CA ASN A 42 2.90 -12.09 -27.32
C ASN A 42 3.42 -11.90 -25.90
N LEU A 43 2.56 -11.40 -25.00
CA LEU A 43 2.82 -11.22 -23.58
C LEU A 43 2.17 -12.32 -22.76
N GLN A 44 2.91 -12.83 -21.80
CA GLN A 44 2.40 -13.78 -20.79
C GLN A 44 1.81 -13.01 -19.61
N ALA A 45 0.55 -13.29 -19.27
CA ALA A 45 -0.08 -12.73 -18.10
C ALA A 45 0.40 -13.41 -16.80
N LEU A 46 0.66 -12.60 -15.77
CA LEU A 46 0.93 -13.03 -14.41
C LEU A 46 0.12 -12.14 -13.47
N PHE A 47 -0.73 -12.74 -12.65
CA PHE A 47 -1.53 -12.00 -11.67
C PHE A 47 -0.85 -12.05 -10.30
N TYR A 48 -0.71 -10.89 -9.67
CA TYR A 48 -0.06 -10.71 -8.38
C TYR A 48 -1.03 -10.08 -7.39
N GLU A 49 -1.16 -10.66 -6.21
CA GLU A 49 -2.11 -10.21 -5.15
C GLU A 49 -3.59 -10.21 -5.58
N ALA A 50 -3.98 -11.13 -6.47
CA ALA A 50 -5.40 -11.36 -6.76
C ALA A 50 -6.10 -11.97 -5.54
N ASP A 51 -7.31 -11.49 -5.22
CA ASP A 51 -8.11 -12.07 -4.14
C ASP A 51 -8.73 -13.42 -4.54
N GLU A 52 -9.35 -14.10 -3.57
CA GLU A 52 -9.96 -15.40 -3.79
C GLU A 52 -11.00 -15.39 -4.92
N ARG A 53 -11.81 -14.36 -5.01
CA ARG A 53 -12.87 -14.22 -6.01
C ARG A 53 -12.33 -14.11 -7.43
N VAL A 54 -11.33 -13.25 -7.61
CA VAL A 54 -10.65 -13.07 -8.90
C VAL A 54 -9.85 -14.31 -9.26
N THR A 55 -9.21 -14.97 -8.29
CA THR A 55 -8.48 -16.22 -8.49
C THR A 55 -9.38 -17.31 -9.02
N LEU A 56 -10.58 -17.50 -8.46
CA LEU A 56 -11.54 -18.46 -8.94
C LEU A 56 -11.98 -18.18 -10.39
N MET A 57 -12.20 -16.91 -10.71
CA MET A 57 -12.53 -16.51 -12.08
C MET A 57 -11.35 -16.78 -13.05
N LEU A 58 -10.12 -16.49 -12.66
CA LEU A 58 -8.93 -16.73 -13.48
C LEU A 58 -8.67 -18.22 -13.72
N HIS A 59 -9.06 -19.09 -12.79
CA HIS A 59 -8.99 -20.53 -12.98
C HIS A 59 -9.83 -20.99 -14.20
N ASP A 60 -10.98 -20.37 -14.46
CA ASP A 60 -11.78 -20.63 -15.67
C ASP A 60 -11.02 -20.35 -16.98
N TYR A 61 -10.00 -19.50 -16.94
CA TYR A 61 -9.13 -19.16 -18.06
C TYR A 61 -7.82 -19.97 -18.09
N GLY A 62 -7.70 -21.00 -17.25
CA GLY A 62 -6.56 -21.92 -17.23
C GLY A 62 -5.35 -21.39 -16.43
N PHE A 63 -5.53 -20.44 -15.54
CA PHE A 63 -4.48 -20.02 -14.62
C PHE A 63 -4.40 -20.94 -13.41
N ASP A 64 -3.19 -21.37 -13.09
CA ASP A 64 -2.88 -21.96 -11.80
C ASP A 64 -2.56 -20.86 -10.79
N PHE A 65 -2.77 -21.14 -9.50
CA PHE A 65 -2.51 -20.18 -8.45
C PHE A 65 -1.78 -20.78 -7.25
N MET A 66 -1.06 -19.92 -6.58
CA MET A 66 -0.33 -20.25 -5.35
C MET A 66 -0.64 -19.19 -4.30
N LYS A 67 -1.01 -19.61 -3.09
CA LYS A 67 -1.14 -18.68 -1.96
C LYS A 67 0.22 -18.09 -1.65
N PHE A 68 0.32 -16.78 -1.81
CA PHE A 68 1.55 -16.02 -1.66
C PHE A 68 1.64 -15.28 -0.32
N GLY A 69 0.50 -14.87 0.23
CA GLY A 69 0.42 -14.13 1.47
C GLY A 69 -0.99 -14.05 2.02
N GLU A 70 -1.16 -13.20 2.99
CA GLU A 70 -2.45 -12.88 3.61
C GLU A 70 -2.57 -11.37 3.75
N ASN A 71 -3.76 -10.86 3.50
CA ASN A 71 -4.09 -9.46 3.74
C ASN A 71 -4.65 -9.32 5.15
N ALA A 72 -3.93 -8.59 6.02
CA ALA A 72 -4.37 -8.34 7.38
C ALA A 72 -5.32 -7.14 7.42
N MET A 73 -6.52 -7.34 7.92
CA MET A 73 -7.49 -6.27 8.16
C MET A 73 -7.69 -6.06 9.67
N VAL A 74 -7.69 -4.80 10.10
CA VAL A 74 -7.98 -4.41 11.47
C VAL A 74 -9.30 -3.65 11.49
N ASP A 75 -10.31 -4.20 12.16
CA ASP A 75 -11.57 -3.50 12.42
C ASP A 75 -11.36 -2.44 13.51
N LEU A 76 -11.27 -1.18 13.08
CA LEU A 76 -11.03 -0.06 13.99
C LEU A 76 -12.22 0.25 14.91
N THR A 77 -13.42 -0.26 14.60
CA THR A 77 -14.61 -0.06 15.46
C THR A 77 -14.55 -0.91 16.73
N THR A 78 -13.85 -2.03 16.66
CA THR A 78 -13.69 -2.98 17.77
C THR A 78 -12.26 -3.06 18.30
N PHE A 79 -11.30 -2.46 17.61
CA PHE A 79 -9.89 -2.47 18.03
C PHE A 79 -9.70 -1.73 19.35
N SER A 80 -9.05 -2.39 20.30
CA SER A 80 -8.65 -1.78 21.57
C SER A 80 -7.25 -2.22 21.95
N VAL A 81 -6.53 -1.29 22.55
CA VAL A 81 -5.23 -1.57 23.17
C VAL A 81 -5.35 -1.98 24.65
N ASP A 82 -6.56 -2.10 25.18
CA ASP A 82 -6.81 -2.49 26.57
C ASP A 82 -6.59 -3.99 26.82
N GLY A 83 -6.63 -4.38 28.07
CA GLY A 83 -6.50 -5.76 28.51
C GLY A 83 -5.13 -6.40 28.19
N LYS A 84 -5.10 -7.73 28.30
CA LYS A 84 -3.87 -8.52 28.15
C LYS A 84 -3.31 -8.46 26.72
N HIS A 85 -4.18 -8.53 25.72
CA HIS A 85 -3.79 -8.52 24.31
C HIS A 85 -3.21 -7.19 23.85
N GLY A 86 -3.69 -6.06 24.40
CA GLY A 86 -3.19 -4.73 24.10
C GLY A 86 -1.82 -4.41 24.70
N LYS A 87 -1.32 -5.23 25.65
CA LYS A 87 -0.03 -4.99 26.33
C LYS A 87 1.15 -4.89 25.34
N LYS A 88 1.13 -5.67 24.26
CA LYS A 88 2.17 -5.66 23.23
C LYS A 88 2.26 -4.33 22.49
N PHE A 89 1.16 -3.57 22.44
CA PHE A 89 1.13 -2.23 21.83
C PHE A 89 1.42 -1.14 22.88
N ARG A 90 0.74 -1.16 24.04
CA ARG A 90 0.92 -0.14 25.09
C ARG A 90 2.35 -0.01 25.58
N LYS A 91 3.06 -1.14 25.76
CA LYS A 91 4.42 -1.10 26.33
C LYS A 91 5.41 -0.34 25.45
N PRO A 92 5.52 -0.59 24.13
CA PRO A 92 6.38 0.20 23.26
C PRO A 92 5.89 1.66 23.13
N THR A 93 4.58 1.90 22.98
CA THR A 93 4.02 3.26 22.90
C THR A 93 4.39 4.11 24.10
N ASN A 94 4.11 3.62 25.31
CA ASN A 94 4.46 4.34 26.55
C ASN A 94 5.97 4.57 26.70
N ARG A 95 6.80 3.68 26.14
CA ARG A 95 8.26 3.86 26.18
C ARG A 95 8.69 5.01 25.28
N VAL A 96 8.13 5.09 24.10
CA VAL A 96 8.42 6.13 23.09
C VAL A 96 7.92 7.48 23.60
N GLU A 97 6.69 7.55 24.13
CA GLU A 97 6.12 8.77 24.73
C GLU A 97 6.95 9.27 25.92
N LYS A 98 7.37 8.37 26.82
CA LYS A 98 8.24 8.73 27.95
C LYS A 98 9.63 9.23 27.52
N ALA A 99 10.09 8.85 26.36
CA ALA A 99 11.33 9.35 25.77
C ALA A 99 11.16 10.73 25.10
N GLY A 100 9.93 11.28 25.10
CA GLY A 100 9.62 12.61 24.58
C GLY A 100 9.17 12.64 23.13
N PHE A 101 9.01 11.49 22.48
CA PHE A 101 8.48 11.44 21.12
C PHE A 101 6.97 11.67 21.10
N GLN A 102 6.49 12.30 20.04
CA GLN A 102 5.09 12.62 19.83
C GLN A 102 4.58 12.09 18.51
N PHE A 103 3.40 11.46 18.54
CA PHE A 103 2.68 11.08 17.32
C PHE A 103 1.82 12.25 16.85
N LYS A 104 1.84 12.52 15.54
CA LYS A 104 0.97 13.50 14.90
C LYS A 104 0.43 12.95 13.58
N LEU A 105 -0.76 13.40 13.21
CA LEU A 105 -1.32 13.19 11.88
C LEU A 105 -1.31 14.54 11.16
N LEU A 106 -0.69 14.58 10.02
CA LEU A 106 -0.59 15.76 9.19
C LEU A 106 -1.44 15.59 7.94
N ASP A 107 -2.14 16.65 7.56
CA ASP A 107 -2.87 16.71 6.30
C ASP A 107 -2.08 17.52 5.26
N PRO A 108 -2.15 17.16 3.97
CA PRO A 108 -1.54 17.95 2.93
C PRO A 108 -2.21 19.34 2.79
N PRO A 109 -1.53 20.37 2.27
CA PRO A 109 -0.18 20.33 1.70
C PRO A 109 0.91 20.37 2.77
N PHE A 110 1.93 19.52 2.59
CA PHE A 110 3.11 19.53 3.46
C PHE A 110 4.12 20.58 3.00
N SER A 111 4.79 21.19 3.97
CA SER A 111 5.86 22.17 3.68
C SER A 111 7.08 21.49 3.08
N GLU A 112 7.91 22.27 2.41
CA GLU A 112 9.18 21.80 1.87
C GLU A 112 10.10 21.23 2.97
N THR A 113 10.13 21.87 4.14
CA THR A 113 10.89 21.38 5.30
C THR A 113 10.43 20.00 5.73
N GLN A 114 9.10 19.78 5.89
CA GLN A 114 8.55 18.48 6.26
C GLN A 114 8.88 17.40 5.22
N MET A 115 8.81 17.73 3.93
CA MET A 115 9.17 16.79 2.86
C MET A 115 10.66 16.44 2.89
N GLN A 116 11.54 17.41 3.15
CA GLN A 116 12.98 17.18 3.28
C GLN A 116 13.30 16.30 4.49
N GLU A 117 12.67 16.52 5.65
CA GLU A 117 12.82 15.67 6.83
C GLU A 117 12.37 14.24 6.57
N MET A 118 11.18 14.05 5.99
CA MET A 118 10.68 12.71 5.62
C MET A 118 11.59 12.05 4.59
N LYS A 119 12.14 12.80 3.65
CA LYS A 119 13.12 12.30 2.67
C LYS A 119 14.39 11.81 3.36
N ALA A 120 14.91 12.56 4.32
CA ALA A 120 16.09 12.17 5.10
C ALA A 120 15.83 10.87 5.88
N VAL A 121 14.67 10.74 6.53
CA VAL A 121 14.26 9.49 7.19
C VAL A 121 14.22 8.33 6.20
N SER A 122 13.63 8.55 5.02
CA SER A 122 13.54 7.51 3.99
C SER A 122 14.92 7.08 3.48
N ASP A 123 15.83 8.02 3.27
CA ASP A 123 17.19 7.73 2.80
C ASP A 123 18.00 6.94 3.84
N ILE A 124 17.87 7.30 5.11
CA ILE A 124 18.48 6.54 6.22
C ILE A 124 17.92 5.12 6.28
N TRP A 125 16.60 4.97 6.18
CA TRP A 125 15.94 3.66 6.18
C TRP A 125 16.39 2.78 5.02
N LEU A 126 16.52 3.37 3.83
CA LEU A 126 17.01 2.67 2.64
C LEU A 126 18.47 2.21 2.80
N ASN A 127 19.29 2.99 3.51
CA ASN A 127 20.69 2.66 3.75
C ASN A 127 21.43 2.22 2.47
N GLY A 128 21.30 3.01 1.40
CA GLY A 128 21.89 2.74 0.09
C GLY A 128 21.18 1.68 -0.76
N ARG A 129 20.12 1.05 -0.26
CA ARG A 129 19.29 0.13 -1.04
C ARG A 129 18.41 0.92 -2.02
N LYS A 130 18.10 0.29 -3.14
CA LYS A 130 17.13 0.86 -4.10
C LYS A 130 15.71 0.71 -3.58
N GLU A 131 14.87 1.67 -3.91
CA GLU A 131 13.42 1.55 -3.71
C GLU A 131 12.88 0.34 -4.47
N LYS A 132 11.92 -0.34 -3.84
CA LYS A 132 11.16 -1.42 -4.48
C LYS A 132 9.83 -0.80 -4.90
N GLY A 133 9.62 -0.62 -6.15
CA GLY A 133 8.34 -0.16 -6.69
C GLY A 133 7.37 -1.31 -6.92
N PHE A 134 6.36 -1.08 -7.73
CA PHE A 134 5.28 -1.95 -8.15
C PHE A 134 4.21 -2.16 -7.07
N SER A 135 4.33 -3.12 -6.17
CA SER A 135 3.34 -3.39 -5.12
C SER A 135 3.62 -2.67 -3.81
N LEU A 136 4.74 -1.98 -3.72
CA LEU A 136 5.14 -1.24 -2.52
C LEU A 136 5.32 0.24 -2.89
N GLY A 137 4.86 1.12 -2.00
CA GLY A 137 5.11 2.54 -2.10
C GLY A 137 6.60 2.86 -2.04
N PHE A 138 6.98 3.91 -2.71
CA PHE A 138 8.31 4.49 -2.66
C PHE A 138 8.21 5.99 -2.38
N PHE A 139 9.32 6.59 -1.99
CA PHE A 139 9.31 8.01 -1.69
C PHE A 139 9.16 8.83 -2.98
N ASP A 140 8.00 9.43 -3.14
CA ASP A 140 7.68 10.38 -4.21
C ASP A 140 6.86 11.53 -3.61
N GLU A 141 7.34 12.76 -3.77
CA GLU A 141 6.73 13.92 -3.12
C GLU A 141 5.30 14.18 -3.63
N ALA A 142 5.08 14.06 -4.93
CA ALA A 142 3.77 14.28 -5.52
C ALA A 142 2.76 13.21 -5.04
N TYR A 143 3.22 11.99 -4.86
CA TYR A 143 2.43 10.91 -4.30
C TYR A 143 2.10 11.14 -2.82
N LEU A 144 3.09 11.51 -2.01
CA LEU A 144 2.91 11.75 -0.58
C LEU A 144 1.96 12.92 -0.31
N GLN A 145 1.92 13.92 -1.19
CA GLN A 145 0.99 15.06 -1.11
C GLN A 145 -0.48 14.70 -1.35
N GLN A 146 -0.81 13.43 -1.68
CA GLN A 146 -2.19 13.03 -2.00
C GLN A 146 -3.01 12.60 -0.78
N ALA A 147 -2.37 12.33 0.37
CA ALA A 147 -3.04 11.72 1.52
C ALA A 147 -2.40 12.16 2.84
N PRO A 148 -3.12 12.00 3.97
CA PRO A 148 -2.57 12.27 5.29
C PRO A 148 -1.34 11.40 5.58
N ILE A 149 -0.41 11.95 6.37
CA ILE A 149 0.79 11.26 6.83
C ILE A 149 0.81 11.25 8.35
N ALA A 150 0.91 10.05 8.93
CA ALA A 150 1.24 9.87 10.33
C ALA A 150 2.75 10.05 10.51
N ILE A 151 3.15 10.87 11.45
CA ILE A 151 4.55 11.11 11.79
C ILE A 151 4.83 10.83 13.26
N VAL A 152 6.08 10.56 13.56
CA VAL A 152 6.62 10.60 14.92
C VAL A 152 7.70 11.67 14.95
N GLU A 153 7.54 12.64 15.84
CA GLU A 153 8.53 13.69 16.09
C GLU A 153 9.35 13.40 17.34
N SER A 154 10.60 13.76 17.31
CA SER A 154 11.46 13.80 18.49
C SER A 154 11.06 14.96 19.41
N LYS A 155 11.63 15.01 20.62
CA LYS A 155 11.47 16.15 21.55
C LYS A 155 12.03 17.47 21.01
N GLU A 156 12.92 17.41 20.04
CA GLU A 156 13.48 18.56 19.32
C GLU A 156 12.57 19.03 18.17
N GLY A 157 11.49 18.29 17.86
CA GLY A 157 10.54 18.61 16.80
C GLY A 157 10.94 18.07 15.41
N GLU A 158 11.93 17.19 15.34
CA GLU A 158 12.36 16.57 14.08
C GLU A 158 11.53 15.33 13.75
N ILE A 159 11.15 15.14 12.49
CA ILE A 159 10.46 13.91 12.03
C ILE A 159 11.46 12.75 12.04
N VAL A 160 11.18 11.71 12.83
CA VAL A 160 12.03 10.53 12.94
C VAL A 160 11.39 9.26 12.36
N ALA A 161 10.09 9.29 12.10
CA ALA A 161 9.37 8.22 11.43
C ALA A 161 8.13 8.78 10.74
N PHE A 162 7.69 8.15 9.66
CA PHE A 162 6.44 8.49 9.02
C PHE A 162 5.78 7.29 8.33
N ALA A 163 4.48 7.41 8.12
CA ALA A 163 3.70 6.48 7.31
C ALA A 163 2.57 7.22 6.61
N ASN A 164 2.40 7.03 5.29
CA ASN A 164 1.26 7.57 4.60
C ASN A 164 -0.01 6.77 4.93
N ILE A 165 -1.15 7.44 4.94
CA ILE A 165 -2.45 6.81 5.18
C ILE A 165 -3.31 7.04 3.96
N MET A 166 -3.49 5.98 3.15
CA MET A 166 -4.22 6.03 1.90
C MET A 166 -5.69 5.62 2.12
N PRO A 167 -6.62 6.58 2.21
CA PRO A 167 -8.03 6.25 2.39
C PRO A 167 -8.65 5.81 1.06
N THR A 168 -9.61 4.91 1.12
CA THR A 168 -10.49 4.65 -0.02
C THR A 168 -11.46 5.80 -0.25
N GLN A 169 -12.00 5.92 -1.45
CA GLN A 169 -12.94 6.99 -1.80
C GLN A 169 -14.14 7.07 -0.83
N ASN A 170 -14.65 5.93 -0.39
CA ASN A 170 -15.76 5.86 0.56
C ASN A 170 -15.32 5.98 2.03
N LYS A 171 -14.04 6.17 2.30
CA LYS A 171 -13.42 6.30 3.63
C LYS A 171 -13.72 5.13 4.61
N ARG A 172 -14.07 3.95 4.07
CA ARG A 172 -14.33 2.76 4.89
C ARG A 172 -13.08 1.95 5.19
N VAL A 173 -12.09 2.04 4.33
CA VAL A 173 -10.81 1.34 4.46
C VAL A 173 -9.69 2.35 4.25
N ALA A 174 -8.62 2.22 5.00
CA ALA A 174 -7.37 2.92 4.78
C ALA A 174 -6.24 1.91 4.80
N THR A 175 -5.21 2.15 4.01
CA THR A 175 -3.99 1.33 3.99
C THR A 175 -2.79 2.17 4.33
N ILE A 176 -1.76 1.51 4.83
CA ILE A 176 -0.41 2.08 4.95
C ILE A 176 0.40 1.45 3.82
N ASP A 177 0.88 2.27 2.90
CA ASP A 177 1.63 1.82 1.75
C ASP A 177 3.13 2.06 1.90
N LEU A 178 3.51 3.23 2.42
CA LEU A 178 4.88 3.60 2.70
C LEU A 178 5.07 3.89 4.19
N MET A 179 5.96 3.16 4.84
CA MET A 179 6.36 3.40 6.23
C MET A 179 7.87 3.42 6.34
N ARG A 180 8.42 4.44 7.03
CA ARG A 180 9.87 4.64 7.25
C ARG A 180 10.14 5.04 8.70
N TYR A 181 11.25 4.56 9.27
CA TYR A 181 11.66 4.84 10.67
C TYR A 181 13.16 4.65 10.87
#